data_b33fa6bbb2356adfbe5a9448d0f3f054
#
_entry.id   b33fa6bbb2356adfbe5a9448d0f3f054
#
_cell.length_a   1.000
_cell.length_b   1.000
_cell.length_c   1.000
_cell.angle_alpha   90.00
_cell.angle_beta   90.00
_cell.angle_gamma   90.00
#
_symmetry.space_group_name_H-M   'P 1'
#
loop_
_entity.id
_entity.type
_entity.pdbx_description
1 polymer ?
#
loop_
_entity_poly.entity_id
_entity_poly.type
_entity_poly.pdbx_seq_one_letter_code
_entity_poly.pdbx_strand_id
1 'polypeptide(L)'
;EGIADEDSRIQVETLNKNCKEFGVELFGMDDKRQGIVHIIGPEQGFTQPGNIIVCGDSHTATHGAFGALAFGIGTSEVEHVLATQTLVQKKSKNFRISVNGSLPIGVTSKDVILQIIGKIGTAGGTGYVIEYAGNLISDLSVEQRMTICNMTIEGGARAGLIQPDEKIFKYLKGKPMSPKGENWDKALEYWHTLKSDKDANFDKELTLDGSQIKPMVTWGTSPQAVSYTHLRAHETINH
;
A
#
# COMPACT_ATOMS: atom_id res chain seq x y z
N GLU A 1 -29.44 9.45 -11.92
CA GLU A 1 -29.03 10.87 -11.82
C GLU A 1 -27.65 10.99 -12.45
N GLY A 2 -27.49 11.90 -13.45
CA GLY A 2 -26.26 12.08 -14.20
C GLY A 2 -25.19 12.84 -13.41
N ILE A 3 -23.95 12.86 -13.92
CA ILE A 3 -22.85 13.66 -13.35
C ILE A 3 -23.16 15.14 -13.64
N ALA A 4 -23.36 15.92 -12.58
CA ALA A 4 -23.77 17.32 -12.68
C ALA A 4 -22.63 18.26 -13.14
N ASP A 5 -21.39 17.95 -12.76
CA ASP A 5 -20.20 18.69 -13.16
C ASP A 5 -19.78 18.32 -14.59
N GLU A 6 -19.66 19.31 -15.45
CA GLU A 6 -19.38 19.12 -16.88
C GLU A 6 -17.99 18.50 -17.11
N ASP A 7 -16.97 18.97 -16.40
CA ASP A 7 -15.60 18.47 -16.56
C ASP A 7 -15.50 17.01 -16.11
N SER A 8 -16.12 16.67 -15.00
CA SER A 8 -16.19 15.29 -14.49
C SER A 8 -16.95 14.39 -15.47
N ARG A 9 -18.03 14.87 -16.08
CA ARG A 9 -18.80 14.14 -17.09
C ARG A 9 -17.95 13.82 -18.31
N ILE A 10 -17.25 14.82 -18.85
CA ILE A 10 -16.36 14.66 -20.00
C ILE A 10 -15.26 13.64 -19.71
N GLN A 11 -14.66 13.67 -18.51
CA GLN A 11 -13.63 12.72 -18.12
C GLN A 11 -14.15 11.27 -18.08
N VAL A 12 -15.31 11.04 -17.49
CA VAL A 12 -15.92 9.70 -17.41
C VAL A 12 -16.33 9.19 -18.78
N GLU A 13 -16.95 10.02 -19.61
CA GLU A 13 -17.34 9.67 -20.98
C GLU A 13 -16.11 9.36 -21.85
N THR A 14 -15.03 10.15 -21.71
CA THR A 14 -13.78 9.92 -22.42
C THR A 14 -13.13 8.61 -22.00
N LEU A 15 -13.10 8.32 -20.69
CA LEU A 15 -12.59 7.04 -20.18
C LEU A 15 -13.38 5.86 -20.75
N ASN A 16 -14.71 5.93 -20.72
CA ASN A 16 -15.58 4.89 -21.28
C ASN A 16 -15.29 4.65 -22.78
N LYS A 17 -15.16 5.73 -23.54
CA LYS A 17 -14.83 5.68 -24.98
C LYS A 17 -13.48 5.02 -25.21
N ASN A 18 -12.45 5.46 -24.49
CA ASN A 18 -11.09 4.98 -24.65
C ASN A 18 -10.98 3.49 -24.25
N CYS A 19 -11.57 3.08 -23.13
CA CYS A 19 -11.56 1.68 -22.72
C CYS A 19 -12.23 0.78 -23.77
N LYS A 20 -13.32 1.23 -24.37
CA LYS A 20 -14.01 0.51 -25.46
C LYS A 20 -13.15 0.45 -26.73
N GLU A 21 -12.52 1.57 -27.11
CA GLU A 21 -11.67 1.66 -28.30
C GLU A 21 -10.44 0.75 -28.21
N PHE A 22 -9.79 0.73 -27.04
CA PHE A 22 -8.57 -0.06 -26.82
C PHE A 22 -8.82 -1.46 -26.25
N GLY A 23 -10.07 -1.87 -26.06
CA GLY A 23 -10.41 -3.19 -25.54
C GLY A 23 -9.98 -3.42 -24.09
N VAL A 24 -9.91 -2.36 -23.28
CA VAL A 24 -9.55 -2.42 -21.86
C VAL A 24 -10.80 -2.69 -21.03
N GLU A 25 -10.73 -3.64 -20.09
CA GLU A 25 -11.83 -3.90 -19.14
C GLU A 25 -12.02 -2.69 -18.23
N LEU A 26 -13.27 -2.22 -18.14
CA LEU A 26 -13.65 -1.07 -17.32
C LEU A 26 -14.73 -1.47 -16.32
N PHE A 27 -14.50 -1.22 -15.05
CA PHE A 27 -15.51 -1.27 -14.00
C PHE A 27 -16.16 0.12 -13.86
N GLY A 28 -17.06 0.43 -14.81
CA GLY A 28 -17.73 1.74 -14.91
C GLY A 28 -18.75 1.96 -13.80
N MET A 29 -19.43 3.11 -13.87
CA MET A 29 -20.36 3.59 -12.82
C MET A 29 -21.49 2.60 -12.47
N ASP A 30 -21.93 1.80 -13.44
CA ASP A 30 -23.01 0.81 -13.27
C ASP A 30 -22.48 -0.61 -12.97
N ASP A 31 -21.17 -0.82 -12.93
CA ASP A 31 -20.57 -2.11 -12.63
C ASP A 31 -20.55 -2.33 -11.11
N LYS A 32 -21.10 -3.48 -10.68
CA LYS A 32 -21.12 -3.84 -9.24
C LYS A 32 -19.71 -3.99 -8.62
N ARG A 33 -18.68 -4.14 -9.46
CA ARG A 33 -17.28 -4.23 -9.05
C ARG A 33 -16.61 -2.85 -8.97
N GLN A 34 -17.30 -1.78 -9.37
CA GLN A 34 -16.76 -0.43 -9.33
C GLN A 34 -16.42 -0.02 -7.89
N GLY A 35 -15.26 0.58 -7.69
CA GLY A 35 -14.78 1.04 -6.40
C GLY A 35 -13.34 1.58 -6.47
N ILE A 36 -12.74 1.80 -5.32
CA ILE A 36 -11.33 2.24 -5.23
C ILE A 36 -10.39 1.14 -5.73
N VAL A 37 -9.46 1.50 -6.60
CA VAL A 37 -8.50 0.58 -7.24
C VAL A 37 -7.69 -0.24 -6.22
N HIS A 38 -7.36 0.35 -5.07
CA HIS A 38 -6.59 -0.32 -4.01
C HIS A 38 -7.39 -1.42 -3.31
N ILE A 39 -8.71 -1.46 -3.49
CA ILE A 39 -9.61 -2.53 -3.02
C ILE A 39 -9.95 -3.48 -4.17
N ILE A 40 -10.36 -2.94 -5.32
CA ILE A 40 -10.73 -3.76 -6.49
C ILE A 40 -9.55 -4.62 -6.95
N GLY A 41 -8.35 -4.04 -7.03
CA GLY A 41 -7.14 -4.75 -7.46
C GLY A 41 -6.92 -6.06 -6.69
N PRO A 42 -6.86 -6.02 -5.35
CA PRO A 42 -6.79 -7.23 -4.52
C PRO A 42 -8.02 -8.12 -4.60
N GLU A 43 -9.23 -7.57 -4.47
CA GLU A 43 -10.47 -8.35 -4.42
C GLU A 43 -10.74 -9.10 -5.72
N GLN A 44 -10.37 -8.53 -6.86
CA GLN A 44 -10.48 -9.21 -8.16
C GLN A 44 -9.25 -10.09 -8.47
N GLY A 45 -8.16 -9.99 -7.70
CA GLY A 45 -6.95 -10.77 -7.89
C GLY A 45 -6.00 -10.21 -8.96
N PHE A 46 -6.13 -8.94 -9.34
CA PHE A 46 -5.16 -8.25 -10.20
C PHE A 46 -3.84 -7.99 -9.45
N THR A 47 -3.95 -7.65 -8.17
CA THR A 47 -2.78 -7.42 -7.31
C THR A 47 -2.19 -8.75 -6.89
N GLN A 48 -0.98 -9.05 -7.35
CA GLN A 48 -0.28 -10.31 -7.07
C GLN A 48 1.15 -10.04 -6.62
N PRO A 49 1.75 -10.92 -5.82
CA PRO A 49 3.15 -10.79 -5.42
C PRO A 49 4.09 -10.69 -6.64
N GLY A 50 5.07 -9.78 -6.55
CA GLY A 50 6.04 -9.53 -7.62
C GLY A 50 5.55 -8.62 -8.75
N ASN A 51 4.29 -8.19 -8.74
CA ASN A 51 3.80 -7.23 -9.73
C ASN A 51 4.40 -5.84 -9.49
N ILE A 52 4.52 -5.07 -10.58
CA ILE A 52 4.73 -3.62 -10.53
C ILE A 52 3.39 -2.96 -10.85
N ILE A 53 2.90 -2.14 -9.93
CA ILE A 53 1.60 -1.49 -10.05
C ILE A 53 1.78 0.03 -9.97
N VAL A 54 1.32 0.73 -10.99
CA VAL A 54 1.31 2.19 -11.02
C VAL A 54 -0.09 2.71 -11.30
N CYS A 55 -0.44 3.83 -10.69
CA CYS A 55 -1.77 4.43 -10.78
C CYS A 55 -1.66 5.93 -10.50
N GLY A 56 -2.62 6.72 -10.97
CA GLY A 56 -2.70 8.16 -10.72
C GLY A 56 -3.09 8.56 -9.27
N ASP A 57 -2.93 7.65 -8.31
CA ASP A 57 -3.24 7.85 -6.90
C ASP A 57 -2.02 7.52 -6.04
N SER A 58 -1.69 8.42 -5.10
CA SER A 58 -0.52 8.26 -4.21
C SER A 58 -0.63 7.04 -3.29
N HIS A 59 -1.85 6.65 -2.87
CA HIS A 59 -2.08 5.48 -2.02
C HIS A 59 -2.01 4.13 -2.75
N THR A 60 -1.54 4.12 -4.00
CA THR A 60 -1.17 2.89 -4.74
C THR A 60 -0.18 2.02 -3.95
N ALA A 61 0.59 2.61 -3.04
CA ALA A 61 1.44 1.89 -2.09
C ALA A 61 0.70 0.80 -1.29
N THR A 62 -0.63 0.89 -1.16
CA THR A 62 -1.48 -0.13 -0.50
C THR A 62 -1.25 -1.54 -1.05
N HIS A 63 -1.01 -1.68 -2.36
CA HIS A 63 -0.78 -2.97 -3.02
C HIS A 63 0.52 -3.66 -2.56
N GLY A 64 1.44 -2.92 -1.92
CA GLY A 64 2.64 -3.48 -1.31
C GLY A 64 2.37 -4.46 -0.17
N ALA A 65 1.17 -4.43 0.43
CA ALA A 65 0.70 -5.44 1.38
C ALA A 65 0.68 -6.86 0.80
N PHE A 66 0.59 -6.97 -0.52
CA PHE A 66 0.59 -8.21 -1.28
C PHE A 66 1.98 -8.58 -1.84
N GLY A 67 3.01 -7.83 -1.50
CA GLY A 67 4.36 -8.03 -2.08
C GLY A 67 4.50 -7.49 -3.51
N ALA A 68 3.65 -6.55 -3.92
CA ALA A 68 3.77 -5.83 -5.18
C ALA A 68 4.56 -4.54 -4.99
N LEU A 69 5.45 -4.20 -5.92
CA LEU A 69 6.08 -2.88 -5.96
C LEU A 69 5.07 -1.87 -6.55
N ALA A 70 4.47 -1.06 -5.69
CA ALA A 70 3.34 -0.23 -6.07
C ALA A 70 3.51 1.22 -5.61
N PHE A 71 3.26 2.17 -6.50
CA PHE A 71 3.41 3.60 -6.22
C PHE A 71 2.59 4.48 -7.16
N GLY A 72 2.24 5.66 -6.66
CA GLY A 72 1.54 6.70 -7.43
C GLY A 72 2.44 7.36 -8.46
N ILE A 73 1.83 7.73 -9.61
CA ILE A 73 2.47 8.46 -10.70
C ILE A 73 1.57 9.60 -11.17
N GLY A 74 2.15 10.59 -11.85
CA GLY A 74 1.38 11.69 -12.42
C GLY A 74 0.58 11.30 -13.67
N THR A 75 -0.40 12.11 -14.06
CA THR A 75 -1.27 11.84 -15.21
C THR A 75 -0.49 11.69 -16.51
N SER A 76 0.54 12.50 -16.76
CA SER A 76 1.41 12.39 -17.95
C SER A 76 2.23 11.09 -17.93
N GLU A 77 2.63 10.61 -16.74
CA GLU A 77 3.30 9.32 -16.59
C GLU A 77 2.33 8.17 -16.85
N VAL A 78 1.05 8.29 -16.45
CA VAL A 78 0.01 7.30 -16.77
C VAL A 78 -0.16 7.17 -18.28
N GLU A 79 -0.26 8.30 -19.01
CA GLU A 79 -0.31 8.32 -20.47
C GLU A 79 0.91 7.60 -21.07
N HIS A 80 2.11 7.93 -20.60
CA HIS A 80 3.35 7.30 -21.05
C HIS A 80 3.36 5.79 -20.82
N VAL A 81 2.94 5.34 -19.63
CA VAL A 81 2.88 3.90 -19.30
C VAL A 81 1.85 3.18 -20.16
N LEU A 82 0.67 3.78 -20.41
CA LEU A 82 -0.33 3.17 -21.27
C LEU A 82 0.17 3.04 -22.71
N ALA A 83 0.93 4.02 -23.20
CA ALA A 83 1.47 4.01 -24.57
C ALA A 83 2.68 3.07 -24.74
N THR A 84 3.55 2.95 -23.73
CA THR A 84 4.88 2.32 -23.89
C THR A 84 5.13 1.13 -22.97
N GLN A 85 4.29 0.91 -21.97
CA GLN A 85 4.48 -0.07 -20.89
C GLN A 85 5.80 0.09 -20.13
N THR A 86 6.35 1.31 -20.15
CA THR A 86 7.63 1.64 -19.49
C THR A 86 7.50 2.92 -18.67
N LEU A 87 8.37 3.03 -17.66
CA LEU A 87 8.50 4.24 -16.86
C LEU A 87 9.95 4.41 -16.40
N VAL A 88 10.55 5.57 -16.68
CA VAL A 88 11.89 5.88 -16.20
C VAL A 88 11.81 6.34 -14.75
N GLN A 89 12.47 5.61 -13.86
CA GLN A 89 12.48 5.93 -12.43
C GLN A 89 13.90 5.93 -11.88
N LYS A 90 14.18 6.89 -10.98
CA LYS A 90 15.41 6.85 -10.19
C LYS A 90 15.33 5.68 -9.20
N LYS A 91 16.36 4.86 -9.13
CA LYS A 91 16.45 3.76 -8.16
C LYS A 91 16.29 4.32 -6.74
N SER A 92 15.29 3.82 -6.01
CA SER A 92 15.08 4.16 -4.60
C SER A 92 16.11 3.46 -3.73
N LYS A 93 16.39 4.04 -2.57
CA LYS A 93 17.11 3.37 -1.48
C LYS A 93 16.18 2.41 -0.74
N ASN A 94 16.74 1.45 -0.03
CA ASN A 94 16.01 0.46 0.74
C ASN A 94 16.02 0.82 2.23
N PHE A 95 14.84 0.89 2.83
CA PHE A 95 14.68 1.14 4.26
C PHE A 95 13.89 -0.02 4.89
N ARG A 96 14.49 -0.71 5.85
CA ARG A 96 13.81 -1.80 6.58
C ARG A 96 13.28 -1.29 7.91
N ILE A 97 11.98 -1.54 8.16
CA ILE A 97 11.34 -1.26 9.46
C ILE A 97 10.84 -2.58 10.02
N SER A 98 11.46 -3.04 11.09
CA SER A 98 11.10 -4.29 11.78
C SER A 98 10.27 -3.97 13.01
N VAL A 99 9.07 -4.53 13.12
CA VAL A 99 8.24 -4.42 14.32
C VAL A 99 8.05 -5.81 14.92
N ASN A 100 8.53 -5.98 16.15
CA ASN A 100 8.49 -7.26 16.85
C ASN A 100 7.61 -7.19 18.10
N GLY A 101 7.29 -8.34 18.69
CA GLY A 101 6.43 -8.45 19.87
C GLY A 101 4.96 -8.67 19.48
N SER A 102 4.05 -8.21 20.31
CA SER A 102 2.60 -8.31 20.12
C SER A 102 1.92 -6.97 20.43
N LEU A 103 0.80 -6.69 19.77
CA LEU A 103 0.06 -5.47 20.05
C LEU A 103 -0.69 -5.56 21.37
N PRO A 104 -0.65 -4.51 22.21
CA PRO A 104 -1.53 -4.39 23.37
C PRO A 104 -3.01 -4.34 22.97
N ILE A 105 -3.88 -4.67 23.91
CA ILE A 105 -5.33 -4.58 23.70
C ILE A 105 -5.70 -3.14 23.34
N GLY A 106 -6.52 -2.97 22.28
CA GLY A 106 -6.98 -1.68 21.78
C GLY A 106 -6.02 -0.97 20.82
N VAL A 107 -4.83 -1.54 20.56
CA VAL A 107 -3.87 -1.06 19.56
C VAL A 107 -4.12 -1.74 18.22
N THR A 108 -4.14 -0.98 17.15
CA THR A 108 -4.41 -1.44 15.78
C THR A 108 -3.20 -1.23 14.86
N SER A 109 -3.27 -1.75 13.63
CA SER A 109 -2.25 -1.49 12.61
C SER A 109 -2.10 0.01 12.27
N LYS A 110 -3.18 0.79 12.43
CA LYS A 110 -3.12 2.24 12.25
C LYS A 110 -2.25 2.89 13.31
N ASP A 111 -2.30 2.43 14.56
CA ASP A 111 -1.41 2.94 15.62
C ASP A 111 0.04 2.58 15.32
N VAL A 112 0.29 1.38 14.76
CA VAL A 112 1.64 0.96 14.35
C VAL A 112 2.22 1.91 13.31
N ILE A 113 1.49 2.20 12.23
CA ILE A 113 2.02 3.08 11.18
C ILE A 113 2.12 4.53 11.67
N LEU A 114 1.21 5.01 12.50
CA LEU A 114 1.31 6.33 13.13
C LEU A 114 2.55 6.43 14.03
N GLN A 115 2.84 5.40 14.82
CA GLN A 115 4.07 5.32 15.63
C GLN A 115 5.33 5.37 14.74
N ILE A 116 5.32 4.65 13.61
CA ILE A 116 6.42 4.68 12.63
C ILE A 116 6.60 6.09 12.09
N ILE A 117 5.53 6.72 11.60
CA ILE A 117 5.57 8.09 11.05
C ILE A 117 6.04 9.08 12.11
N GLY A 118 5.54 8.97 13.34
CA GLY A 118 5.99 9.80 14.47
C GLY A 118 7.49 9.66 14.76
N LYS A 119 8.07 8.47 14.53
CA LYS A 119 9.51 8.20 14.72
C LYS A 119 10.38 8.72 13.59
N ILE A 120 9.96 8.53 12.34
CA ILE A 120 10.77 8.89 11.17
C ILE A 120 10.47 10.29 10.63
N GLY A 121 9.33 10.87 10.99
CA GLY A 121 8.79 12.12 10.44
C GLY A 121 8.15 11.93 9.06
N THR A 122 7.39 12.91 8.60
CA THR A 122 6.69 12.90 7.29
C THR A 122 7.63 12.91 6.07
N ALA A 123 8.90 13.21 6.26
CA ALA A 123 9.94 13.17 5.21
C ALA A 123 10.98 12.05 5.43
N GLY A 124 10.85 11.26 6.49
CA GLY A 124 11.86 10.28 6.88
C GLY A 124 12.06 9.12 5.90
N GLY A 125 11.05 8.86 5.06
CA GLY A 125 11.05 7.87 3.99
C GLY A 125 11.36 8.45 2.60
N THR A 126 11.64 9.74 2.46
CA THR A 126 11.87 10.37 1.16
C THR A 126 13.05 9.74 0.41
N GLY A 127 12.78 9.26 -0.80
CA GLY A 127 13.76 8.57 -1.64
C GLY A 127 13.96 7.09 -1.30
N TYR A 128 13.15 6.54 -0.42
CA TYR A 128 13.16 5.13 -0.03
C TYR A 128 11.92 4.37 -0.51
N VAL A 129 12.11 3.07 -0.68
CA VAL A 129 11.07 2.05 -0.56
C VAL A 129 11.23 1.41 0.82
N ILE A 130 10.14 1.27 1.56
CA ILE A 130 10.16 0.70 2.91
C ILE A 130 9.74 -0.76 2.87
N GLU A 131 10.59 -1.65 3.38
CA GLU A 131 10.21 -3.03 3.71
C GLU A 131 9.76 -3.07 5.18
N TYR A 132 8.52 -3.48 5.40
CA TYR A 132 8.01 -3.76 6.74
C TYR A 132 8.20 -5.24 7.07
N ALA A 133 8.86 -5.52 8.18
CA ALA A 133 9.26 -6.86 8.63
C ALA A 133 9.03 -7.04 10.13
N GLY A 134 9.38 -8.23 10.63
CA GLY A 134 9.22 -8.61 12.03
C GLY A 134 7.98 -9.48 12.27
N ASN A 135 7.98 -10.18 13.41
CA ASN A 135 6.92 -11.14 13.71
C ASN A 135 5.55 -10.46 13.84
N LEU A 136 5.49 -9.24 14.40
CA LEU A 136 4.23 -8.50 14.51
C LEU A 136 3.64 -8.21 13.12
N ILE A 137 4.45 -7.77 12.17
CA ILE A 137 3.97 -7.49 10.79
C ILE A 137 3.48 -8.79 10.12
N SER A 138 4.19 -9.90 10.32
CA SER A 138 3.78 -11.20 9.78
C SER A 138 2.46 -11.70 10.41
N ASP A 139 2.18 -11.34 11.65
CA ASP A 139 0.95 -11.74 12.35
C ASP A 139 -0.28 -10.94 11.92
N LEU A 140 -0.12 -9.76 11.32
CA LEU A 140 -1.22 -8.91 10.85
C LEU A 140 -2.08 -9.62 9.81
N SER A 141 -3.38 -9.29 9.78
CA SER A 141 -4.28 -9.66 8.69
C SER A 141 -3.92 -8.93 7.40
N VAL A 142 -4.47 -9.36 6.27
CA VAL A 142 -4.24 -8.71 4.96
C VAL A 142 -4.68 -7.24 5.02
N GLU A 143 -5.84 -6.94 5.59
CA GLU A 143 -6.39 -5.59 5.70
C GLU A 143 -5.53 -4.71 6.61
N GLN A 144 -4.99 -5.28 7.68
CA GLN A 144 -4.06 -4.57 8.56
C GLN A 144 -2.75 -4.25 7.86
N ARG A 145 -2.22 -5.16 7.03
CA ARG A 145 -1.05 -4.90 6.18
C ARG A 145 -1.34 -3.83 5.12
N MET A 146 -2.55 -3.85 4.54
CA MET A 146 -2.99 -2.80 3.61
C MET A 146 -2.98 -1.42 4.29
N THR A 147 -3.44 -1.32 5.54
CA THR A 147 -3.38 -0.07 6.32
C THR A 147 -1.95 0.45 6.47
N ILE A 148 -0.99 -0.42 6.79
CA ILE A 148 0.43 -0.05 6.93
C ILE A 148 1.00 0.46 5.60
N CYS A 149 0.81 -0.31 4.52
CA CYS A 149 1.32 0.05 3.21
C CYS A 149 0.63 1.30 2.63
N ASN A 150 -0.67 1.47 2.89
CA ASN A 150 -1.44 2.64 2.47
C ASN A 150 -0.84 3.94 3.03
N MET A 151 -0.55 3.97 4.32
CA MET A 151 -0.03 5.16 4.99
C MET A 151 1.49 5.35 4.85
N THR A 152 2.19 4.51 4.11
CA THR A 152 3.64 4.63 3.88
C THR A 152 4.01 5.96 3.23
N ILE A 153 3.15 6.48 2.34
CA ILE A 153 3.37 7.76 1.68
C ILE A 153 3.32 8.94 2.64
N GLU A 154 2.59 8.83 3.75
CA GLU A 154 2.53 9.86 4.79
C GLU A 154 3.86 10.00 5.55
N GLY A 155 4.70 8.97 5.50
CA GLY A 155 6.10 9.01 5.93
C GLY A 155 7.07 9.49 4.85
N GLY A 156 6.56 9.93 3.68
CA GLY A 156 7.34 10.43 2.55
C GLY A 156 7.99 9.36 1.67
N ALA A 157 7.77 8.09 1.94
CA ALA A 157 8.35 7.01 1.14
C ALA A 157 7.59 6.80 -0.17
N ARG A 158 8.29 6.27 -1.18
CA ARG A 158 7.71 6.01 -2.49
C ARG A 158 6.75 4.83 -2.49
N ALA A 159 7.09 3.78 -1.78
CA ALA A 159 6.30 2.56 -1.66
C ALA A 159 6.60 1.88 -0.31
N GLY A 160 5.65 1.05 0.14
CA GLY A 160 5.82 0.13 1.24
C GLY A 160 5.64 -1.30 0.75
N LEU A 161 6.43 -2.23 1.24
CA LEU A 161 6.40 -3.64 0.87
C LEU A 161 6.32 -4.50 2.13
N ILE A 162 5.50 -5.54 2.08
CA ILE A 162 5.49 -6.62 3.05
C ILE A 162 5.73 -7.92 2.28
N GLN A 163 6.63 -8.75 2.79
CA GLN A 163 6.89 -10.06 2.20
C GLN A 163 5.57 -10.85 2.08
N PRO A 164 5.24 -11.39 0.89
CA PRO A 164 4.07 -12.22 0.72
C PRO A 164 4.24 -13.56 1.46
N ASP A 165 3.16 -14.05 2.01
CA ASP A 165 3.11 -15.29 2.79
C ASP A 165 1.79 -16.05 2.55
N GLU A 166 1.59 -17.15 3.28
CA GLU A 166 0.40 -17.99 3.16
C GLU A 166 -0.92 -17.24 3.36
N LYS A 167 -0.94 -16.14 4.14
CA LYS A 167 -2.15 -15.32 4.31
C LYS A 167 -2.51 -14.64 3.00
N ILE A 168 -1.50 -14.11 2.28
CA ILE A 168 -1.68 -13.48 0.97
C ILE A 168 -2.08 -14.51 -0.07
N PHE A 169 -1.42 -15.67 -0.09
CA PHE A 169 -1.74 -16.72 -1.05
C PHE A 169 -3.17 -17.24 -0.86
N LYS A 170 -3.58 -17.46 0.39
CA LYS A 170 -4.96 -17.84 0.73
C LYS A 170 -5.96 -16.78 0.32
N TYR A 171 -5.64 -15.49 0.51
CA TYR A 171 -6.52 -14.37 0.11
C TYR A 171 -6.74 -14.35 -1.42
N LEU A 172 -5.69 -14.56 -2.19
CA LEU A 172 -5.71 -14.51 -3.66
C LEU A 172 -6.31 -15.77 -4.29
N LYS A 173 -6.31 -16.91 -3.59
CA LYS A 173 -6.78 -18.18 -4.15
C LYS A 173 -8.26 -18.09 -4.56
N GLY A 174 -8.52 -18.37 -5.84
CA GLY A 174 -9.89 -18.39 -6.38
C GLY A 174 -10.46 -17.03 -6.75
N LYS A 175 -9.70 -15.94 -6.60
CA LYS A 175 -10.13 -14.63 -7.10
C LYS A 175 -10.25 -14.65 -8.64
N PRO A 176 -11.13 -13.81 -9.24
CA PRO A 176 -11.42 -13.86 -10.67
C PRO A 176 -10.18 -13.82 -11.57
N MET A 177 -9.22 -12.91 -11.28
CA MET A 177 -8.02 -12.65 -12.06
C MET A 177 -6.76 -13.33 -11.50
N SER A 178 -6.88 -14.07 -10.41
CA SER A 178 -5.76 -14.87 -9.90
C SER A 178 -5.46 -16.06 -10.82
N PRO A 179 -4.21 -16.51 -10.88
CA PRO A 179 -3.83 -17.69 -11.63
C PRO A 179 -4.69 -18.92 -11.24
N LYS A 180 -4.92 -19.83 -12.19
CA LYS A 180 -5.76 -21.03 -12.01
C LYS A 180 -5.03 -22.29 -12.46
N GLY A 181 -5.38 -23.43 -11.86
CA GLY A 181 -4.77 -24.73 -12.21
C GLY A 181 -3.26 -24.70 -12.08
N GLU A 182 -2.55 -25.25 -13.05
CA GLU A 182 -1.07 -25.32 -13.08
C GLU A 182 -0.40 -23.93 -12.98
N ASN A 183 -1.05 -22.86 -13.47
CA ASN A 183 -0.51 -21.51 -13.36
C ASN A 183 -0.54 -21.02 -11.91
N TRP A 184 -1.49 -21.49 -11.10
CA TRP A 184 -1.51 -21.21 -9.67
C TRP A 184 -0.30 -21.84 -8.96
N ASP A 185 0.00 -23.10 -9.28
CA ASP A 185 1.13 -23.79 -8.66
C ASP A 185 2.47 -23.15 -9.04
N LYS A 186 2.64 -22.78 -10.31
CA LYS A 186 3.81 -22.01 -10.77
C LYS A 186 3.92 -20.63 -10.10
N ALA A 187 2.79 -19.97 -9.91
CA ALA A 187 2.76 -18.68 -9.22
C ALA A 187 3.17 -18.81 -7.75
N LEU A 188 2.67 -19.83 -7.04
CA LEU A 188 3.09 -20.12 -5.67
C LEU A 188 4.57 -20.39 -5.56
N GLU A 189 5.13 -21.22 -6.45
CA GLU A 189 6.57 -21.49 -6.49
C GLU A 189 7.38 -20.20 -6.63
N TYR A 190 6.99 -19.33 -7.56
CA TYR A 190 7.62 -18.02 -7.73
C TYR A 190 7.42 -17.11 -6.51
N TRP A 191 6.20 -17.00 -5.98
CA TRP A 191 5.89 -16.08 -4.86
C TRP A 191 6.64 -16.44 -3.57
N HIS A 192 6.92 -17.73 -3.34
CA HIS A 192 7.75 -18.18 -2.23
C HIS A 192 9.21 -17.70 -2.32
N THR A 193 9.68 -17.32 -3.50
CA THR A 193 11.03 -16.75 -3.68
C THR A 193 11.10 -15.28 -3.34
N LEU A 194 9.95 -14.57 -3.28
CA LEU A 194 9.86 -13.12 -3.09
C LEU A 194 10.02 -12.74 -1.61
N LYS A 195 11.21 -12.93 -1.12
CA LYS A 195 11.64 -12.56 0.25
C LYS A 195 13.04 -11.98 0.21
N SER A 196 13.35 -11.10 1.14
CA SER A 196 14.71 -10.60 1.31
C SER A 196 15.65 -11.70 1.76
N ASP A 197 16.85 -11.73 1.21
CA ASP A 197 17.90 -12.65 1.62
C ASP A 197 18.31 -12.40 3.08
N LYS A 198 18.87 -13.42 3.74
CA LYS A 198 19.27 -13.31 5.16
C LYS A 198 20.39 -12.28 5.38
N ASP A 199 21.20 -12.07 4.37
CA ASP A 199 22.33 -11.14 4.31
C ASP A 199 22.03 -9.88 3.50
N ALA A 200 20.74 -9.60 3.22
CA ALA A 200 20.33 -8.39 2.52
C ALA A 200 20.77 -7.14 3.28
N ASN A 201 21.37 -6.20 2.56
CA ASN A 201 21.80 -4.92 3.10
C ASN A 201 20.74 -3.85 2.82
N PHE A 202 20.43 -3.06 3.85
CA PHE A 202 19.52 -1.93 3.76
C PHE A 202 20.29 -0.62 3.98
N ASP A 203 19.91 0.43 3.24
CA ASP A 203 20.51 1.76 3.42
C ASP A 203 20.13 2.39 4.76
N LYS A 204 18.99 1.97 5.32
CA LYS A 204 18.49 2.41 6.63
C LYS A 204 17.68 1.30 7.30
N GLU A 205 17.79 1.21 8.61
CA GLU A 205 17.00 0.25 9.40
C GLU A 205 16.40 0.94 10.64
N LEU A 206 15.23 0.46 11.05
CA LEU A 206 14.55 0.84 12.29
C LEU A 206 13.90 -0.40 12.89
N THR A 207 14.13 -0.63 14.19
CA THR A 207 13.45 -1.71 14.92
C THR A 207 12.57 -1.10 16.01
N LEU A 208 11.34 -1.59 16.11
CA LEU A 208 10.36 -1.20 17.12
C LEU A 208 9.86 -2.42 17.89
N ASP A 209 9.58 -2.19 19.17
CA ASP A 209 8.86 -3.13 20.01
C ASP A 209 7.37 -2.81 19.97
N GLY A 210 6.59 -3.67 19.34
CA GLY A 210 5.15 -3.53 19.20
C GLY A 210 4.40 -3.50 20.54
N SER A 211 4.95 -4.14 21.58
CA SER A 211 4.36 -4.15 22.93
C SER A 211 4.36 -2.78 23.62
N GLN A 212 5.20 -1.87 23.12
CA GLN A 212 5.30 -0.50 23.65
C GLN A 212 4.43 0.49 22.89
N ILE A 213 3.78 0.08 21.80
CA ILE A 213 2.88 0.94 21.04
C ILE A 213 1.60 1.15 21.84
N LYS A 214 1.15 2.39 21.89
CA LYS A 214 -0.08 2.80 22.58
C LYS A 214 -1.12 3.21 21.54
N PRO A 215 -2.43 3.19 21.89
CA PRO A 215 -3.44 3.80 21.04
C PRO A 215 -3.09 5.26 20.76
N MET A 216 -3.13 5.65 19.49
CA MET A 216 -2.65 6.93 19.00
C MET A 216 -3.77 7.76 18.41
N VAL A 217 -3.63 9.06 18.43
CA VAL A 217 -4.52 10.02 17.81
C VAL A 217 -3.68 11.08 17.11
N THR A 218 -4.18 11.55 15.97
CA THR A 218 -3.63 12.75 15.30
C THR A 218 -4.59 13.90 15.47
N TRP A 219 -4.06 15.09 15.61
CA TRP A 219 -4.84 16.33 15.48
C TRP A 219 -4.26 17.18 14.36
N GLY A 220 -5.13 17.80 13.58
CA GLY A 220 -4.75 18.61 12.44
C GLY A 220 -4.56 17.79 11.16
N THR A 221 -3.95 18.43 10.17
CA THR A 221 -3.87 17.93 8.79
C THR A 221 -2.62 17.06 8.52
N SER A 222 -1.67 16.98 9.48
CA SER A 222 -0.44 16.24 9.30
C SER A 222 -0.37 15.02 10.22
N PRO A 223 -0.09 13.82 9.69
CA PRO A 223 0.16 12.61 10.49
C PRO A 223 1.37 12.74 11.43
N GLN A 224 2.22 13.75 11.25
CA GLN A 224 3.33 14.04 12.15
C GLN A 224 2.86 14.58 13.51
N ALA A 225 1.68 15.21 13.54
CA ALA A 225 1.05 15.70 14.77
C ALA A 225 0.36 14.53 15.51
N VAL A 226 1.15 13.57 15.97
CA VAL A 226 0.70 12.34 16.64
C VAL A 226 0.86 12.47 18.14
N SER A 227 -0.13 12.01 18.90
CA SER A 227 -0.06 11.91 20.36
C SER A 227 -0.74 10.63 20.86
N TYR A 228 -0.47 10.29 22.11
CA TYR A 228 -1.12 9.17 22.77
C TYR A 228 -2.48 9.57 23.33
N THR A 229 -3.46 8.68 23.27
CA THR A 229 -4.83 8.91 23.73
C THR A 229 -4.95 9.17 25.25
N HIS A 230 -3.88 8.88 26.01
CA HIS A 230 -3.87 9.10 27.49
C HIS A 230 -3.30 10.45 27.90
N LEU A 231 -2.87 11.30 26.97
CA LEU A 231 -2.41 12.63 27.34
C LEU A 231 -3.61 13.45 27.87
N ARG A 232 -3.40 14.10 29.00
CA ARG A 232 -4.40 15.00 29.58
C ARG A 232 -4.50 16.25 28.72
N ALA A 233 -5.71 16.83 28.61
CA ALA A 233 -5.98 17.97 27.74
C ALA A 233 -5.03 19.15 27.92
N HIS A 234 -4.50 19.41 29.15
CA HIS A 234 -3.55 20.47 29.41
C HIS A 234 -2.10 20.19 29.02
N GLU A 235 -1.75 18.92 28.72
CA GLU A 235 -0.42 18.56 28.22
C GLU A 235 -0.31 18.78 26.71
N THR A 236 -1.44 18.96 26.02
CA THR A 236 -1.51 19.17 24.57
C THR A 236 -1.43 20.64 24.15
N ILE A 237 -1.47 21.59 25.11
CA ILE A 237 -1.54 23.05 24.84
C ILE A 237 -0.13 23.70 24.81
N ASN A 238 0.91 22.98 25.23
CA ASN A 238 2.26 23.56 25.46
C ASN A 238 3.31 23.12 24.41
N HIS A 239 2.88 22.84 23.16
CA HIS A 239 3.82 22.55 22.06
C HIS A 239 3.46 23.31 20.80
#